data_144cb3187655f5f06be1cd74a989b3a4
#
_entry.id   144cb3187655f5f06be1cd74a989b3a4
#
_cell.length_a   1.000
_cell.length_b   1.000
_cell.length_c   1.000
_cell.angle_alpha   90.00
_cell.angle_beta   90.00
_cell.angle_gamma   90.00
#
_symmetry.space_group_name_H-M   'P 1'
#
loop_
_entity.id
_entity.type
_entity.pdbx_description
1 polymer ?
#
loop_
_entity_poly.entity_id
_entity_poly.type
_entity_poly.pdbx_seq_one_letter_code
_entity_poly.pdbx_strand_id
1 'polypeptide(L)'
;PWNPENATILSAMEYITSDVLLNNDENEELEAETYRNMREEVINYLCERLSLPRLQTLLLSYILYENAQHPNSFCDMQDLANMLHVHPLRMMQMTDDLHQLETIGYINNRRSHNGHGWVVAPMAIAAFSKDQVFDVESIRLGGNSEFLEQALECINEGMRHDPDDSIADAILRIMMRNTHLPIVSNLQRIPSQPDMWFMLLMMVTLAVEHDECVSSRDIERMLSSGQVRQ
;
A
#
# COMPACT_ATOMS: atom_id res chain seq x y z
N PRO A 1 7.55 -29.84 2.04
CA PRO A 1 6.16 -29.95 1.58
C PRO A 1 5.25 -29.05 2.42
N TRP A 2 4.36 -28.35 1.76
CA TRP A 2 3.34 -27.54 2.39
C TRP A 2 2.45 -28.39 3.32
N ASN A 3 2.22 -27.88 4.54
CA ASN A 3 1.29 -28.53 5.47
C ASN A 3 0.30 -27.47 6.01
N PRO A 4 -0.99 -27.56 5.65
CA PRO A 4 -1.99 -26.59 6.07
C PRO A 4 -2.21 -26.51 7.59
N GLU A 5 -1.92 -27.60 8.33
CA GLU A 5 -2.13 -27.63 9.78
C GLU A 5 -1.15 -26.72 10.57
N ASN A 6 0.03 -26.45 9.97
CA ASN A 6 1.08 -25.61 10.57
C ASN A 6 1.39 -24.39 9.72
N ALA A 7 0.51 -24.07 8.77
CA ALA A 7 0.71 -22.97 7.86
C ALA A 7 0.46 -21.62 8.54
N THR A 8 1.38 -20.70 8.32
CA THR A 8 1.20 -19.27 8.66
C THR A 8 1.03 -18.45 7.39
N ILE A 9 0.53 -17.25 7.53
CA ILE A 9 0.39 -16.29 6.40
C ILE A 9 1.74 -16.11 5.71
N LEU A 10 2.82 -15.88 6.45
CA LEU A 10 4.14 -15.68 5.88
C LEU A 10 4.68 -16.94 5.20
N SER A 11 4.52 -18.13 5.80
CA SER A 11 4.98 -19.38 5.19
C SER A 11 4.24 -19.72 3.90
N ALA A 12 2.95 -19.36 3.84
CA ALA A 12 2.17 -19.51 2.63
C ALA A 12 2.59 -18.53 1.52
N MET A 13 2.85 -17.27 1.87
CA MET A 13 3.39 -16.28 0.93
C MET A 13 4.78 -16.68 0.41
N GLU A 14 5.66 -17.17 1.30
CA GLU A 14 6.98 -17.71 0.95
C GLU A 14 6.85 -18.86 -0.05
N TYR A 15 5.91 -19.79 0.19
CA TYR A 15 5.69 -20.90 -0.73
C TYR A 15 5.25 -20.44 -2.13
N ILE A 16 4.33 -19.46 -2.21
CA ILE A 16 3.85 -18.91 -3.49
C ILE A 16 5.00 -18.23 -4.26
N THR A 17 5.87 -17.50 -3.56
CA THR A 17 6.94 -16.74 -4.19
C THR A 17 8.20 -17.58 -4.47
N SER A 18 8.26 -18.80 -3.98
CA SER A 18 9.40 -19.72 -4.23
C SER A 18 9.57 -20.11 -5.69
N ASP A 19 8.53 -20.02 -6.51
CA ASP A 19 8.62 -20.28 -7.95
C ASP A 19 9.48 -19.25 -8.70
N VAL A 20 9.63 -18.05 -8.18
CA VAL A 20 10.56 -17.05 -8.71
C VAL A 20 12.00 -17.56 -8.62
N LEU A 21 12.28 -18.39 -7.60
CA LEU A 21 13.60 -18.98 -7.38
C LEU A 21 13.82 -20.29 -8.18
N LEU A 22 12.73 -21.01 -8.50
CA LEU A 22 12.79 -22.35 -9.12
C LEU A 22 12.88 -22.34 -10.65
N ASN A 23 12.63 -21.21 -11.31
CA ASN A 23 12.66 -21.09 -12.77
C ASN A 23 14.07 -21.25 -13.40
N ASN A 24 15.07 -21.66 -12.63
CA ASN A 24 16.44 -21.90 -13.13
C ASN A 24 16.80 -23.39 -13.34
N ASP A 25 15.93 -24.34 -12.99
CA ASP A 25 16.24 -25.76 -13.17
C ASP A 25 15.21 -26.48 -14.08
N GLU A 26 15.69 -26.94 -15.23
CA GLU A 26 14.93 -27.61 -16.31
C GLU A 26 14.58 -29.09 -15.98
N ASN A 27 14.21 -29.49 -14.78
CA ASN A 27 13.91 -30.88 -14.48
C ASN A 27 12.54 -31.15 -13.87
N GLU A 28 11.78 -32.02 -14.59
CA GLU A 28 10.73 -32.96 -14.20
C GLU A 28 9.26 -32.47 -14.23
N GLU A 29 8.55 -32.90 -15.30
CA GLU A 29 7.11 -32.66 -15.51
C GLU A 29 6.20 -33.18 -14.38
N LEU A 30 6.56 -34.26 -13.69
CA LEU A 30 5.72 -34.86 -12.64
C LEU A 30 5.80 -34.07 -11.31
N GLU A 31 6.94 -33.53 -10.99
CA GLU A 31 7.11 -32.63 -9.83
C GLU A 31 6.41 -31.29 -10.09
N ALA A 32 6.39 -30.82 -11.33
CA ALA A 32 5.71 -29.58 -11.71
C ALA A 32 4.18 -29.65 -11.51
N GLU A 33 3.52 -30.80 -11.76
CA GLU A 33 2.08 -30.94 -11.55
C GLU A 33 1.71 -31.01 -10.07
N THR A 34 2.48 -31.75 -9.28
CA THR A 34 2.31 -31.81 -7.82
C THR A 34 2.51 -30.43 -7.20
N TYR A 35 3.55 -29.72 -7.64
CA TYR A 35 3.82 -28.34 -7.19
C TYR A 35 2.70 -27.38 -7.55
N ARG A 36 2.15 -27.44 -8.77
CA ARG A 36 1.02 -26.61 -9.20
C ARG A 36 -0.21 -26.86 -8.34
N ASN A 37 -0.54 -28.13 -8.06
CA ASN A 37 -1.69 -28.46 -7.23
C ASN A 37 -1.52 -27.95 -5.80
N MET A 38 -0.37 -28.14 -5.20
CA MET A 38 -0.05 -27.62 -3.87
C MET A 38 -0.09 -26.10 -3.85
N ARG A 39 0.40 -25.45 -4.90
CA ARG A 39 0.37 -23.98 -5.03
C ARG A 39 -1.05 -23.45 -5.09
N GLU A 40 -1.96 -24.11 -5.80
CA GLU A 40 -3.37 -23.75 -5.82
C GLU A 40 -4.01 -23.85 -4.42
N GLU A 41 -3.70 -24.89 -3.66
CA GLU A 41 -4.18 -25.03 -2.28
C GLU A 41 -3.66 -23.91 -1.38
N VAL A 42 -2.39 -23.53 -1.52
CA VAL A 42 -1.78 -22.42 -0.77
C VAL A 42 -2.40 -21.08 -1.12
N ILE A 43 -2.64 -20.83 -2.41
CA ILE A 43 -3.30 -19.60 -2.85
C ILE A 43 -4.72 -19.53 -2.28
N ASN A 44 -5.48 -20.62 -2.34
CA ASN A 44 -6.83 -20.66 -1.81
C ASN A 44 -6.84 -20.43 -0.29
N TYR A 45 -5.92 -21.06 0.43
CA TYR A 45 -5.74 -20.83 1.87
C TYR A 45 -5.51 -19.35 2.18
N LEU A 46 -4.61 -18.69 1.44
CA LEU A 46 -4.35 -17.25 1.65
C LEU A 46 -5.54 -16.36 1.26
N CYS A 47 -6.23 -16.68 0.17
CA CYS A 47 -7.43 -15.95 -0.24
C CYS A 47 -8.51 -15.98 0.85
N GLU A 48 -8.75 -17.16 1.43
CA GLU A 48 -9.71 -17.34 2.52
C GLU A 48 -9.23 -16.62 3.79
N ARG A 49 -7.96 -16.81 4.15
CA ARG A 49 -7.38 -16.25 5.36
C ARG A 49 -7.36 -14.74 5.37
N LEU A 50 -6.98 -14.11 4.23
CA LEU A 50 -6.89 -12.66 4.06
C LEU A 50 -8.21 -12.02 3.60
N SER A 51 -9.20 -12.83 3.21
CA SER A 51 -10.44 -12.36 2.58
C SER A 51 -10.19 -11.47 1.35
N LEU A 52 -9.17 -11.83 0.57
CA LEU A 52 -8.76 -11.10 -0.65
C LEU A 52 -9.02 -11.93 -1.91
N PRO A 53 -9.37 -11.28 -3.03
CA PRO A 53 -9.38 -11.93 -4.34
C PRO A 53 -8.01 -12.50 -4.69
N ARG A 54 -8.02 -13.57 -5.50
CA ARG A 54 -6.82 -14.30 -5.90
C ARG A 54 -5.68 -13.38 -6.41
N LEU A 55 -6.01 -12.47 -7.31
CA LEU A 55 -5.02 -11.56 -7.92
C LEU A 55 -4.39 -10.63 -6.86
N GLN A 56 -5.22 -10.06 -5.99
CA GLN A 56 -4.72 -9.20 -4.90
C GLN A 56 -3.85 -9.97 -3.92
N THR A 57 -4.19 -11.22 -3.61
CA THR A 57 -3.37 -12.10 -2.77
C THR A 57 -2.01 -12.37 -3.39
N LEU A 58 -1.94 -12.62 -4.70
CA LEU A 58 -0.70 -12.81 -5.42
C LEU A 58 0.13 -11.53 -5.45
N LEU A 59 -0.48 -10.40 -5.84
CA LEU A 59 0.20 -9.09 -5.87
C LEU A 59 0.81 -8.74 -4.50
N LEU A 60 0.05 -8.91 -3.42
CA LEU A 60 0.52 -8.66 -2.06
C LEU A 60 1.71 -9.56 -1.69
N SER A 61 1.65 -10.85 -2.05
CA SER A 61 2.73 -11.81 -1.77
C SER A 61 4.01 -11.45 -2.51
N TYR A 62 3.92 -11.05 -3.77
CA TYR A 62 5.09 -10.67 -4.56
C TYR A 62 5.66 -9.31 -4.14
N ILE A 63 4.83 -8.33 -3.79
CA ILE A 63 5.30 -7.06 -3.24
C ILE A 63 6.05 -7.30 -1.93
N LEU A 64 5.53 -8.16 -1.04
CA LEU A 64 6.20 -8.50 0.21
C LEU A 64 7.54 -9.20 -0.03
N TYR A 65 7.58 -10.13 -0.98
CA TYR A 65 8.81 -10.82 -1.37
C TYR A 65 9.88 -9.85 -1.86
N GLU A 66 9.53 -8.94 -2.79
CA GLU A 66 10.46 -7.95 -3.33
C GLU A 66 10.97 -7.01 -2.24
N ASN A 67 10.09 -6.53 -1.37
CA ASN A 67 10.50 -5.69 -0.23
C ASN A 67 11.39 -6.43 0.77
N ALA A 68 11.24 -7.74 0.93
CA ALA A 68 12.10 -8.54 1.79
C ALA A 68 13.50 -8.75 1.17
N GLN A 69 13.58 -8.90 -0.16
CA GLN A 69 14.86 -9.01 -0.87
C GLN A 69 15.60 -7.67 -0.94
N HIS A 70 14.85 -6.57 -1.09
CA HIS A 70 15.37 -5.23 -1.27
C HIS A 70 14.72 -4.24 -0.28
N PRO A 71 15.12 -4.25 1.02
CA PRO A 71 14.43 -3.50 2.08
C PRO A 71 14.38 -1.97 1.87
N ASN A 72 15.27 -1.42 1.06
CA ASN A 72 15.34 0.01 0.75
C ASN A 72 14.73 0.37 -0.62
N SER A 73 14.15 -0.62 -1.30
CA SER A 73 13.52 -0.46 -2.60
C SER A 73 11.99 -0.58 -2.48
N PHE A 74 11.32 -0.19 -3.54
CA PHE A 74 9.90 -0.44 -3.74
C PHE A 74 9.74 -1.40 -4.92
N CYS A 75 8.66 -2.16 -4.92
CA CYS A 75 8.29 -3.05 -6.02
C CYS A 75 7.57 -2.23 -7.09
N ASP A 76 8.14 -2.12 -8.27
CA ASP A 76 7.51 -1.39 -9.37
C ASP A 76 6.66 -2.30 -10.28
N MET A 77 6.05 -1.69 -11.29
CA MET A 77 5.20 -2.40 -12.24
C MET A 77 5.97 -3.43 -13.08
N GLN A 78 7.25 -3.15 -13.38
CA GLN A 78 8.10 -4.05 -14.15
C GLN A 78 8.50 -5.28 -13.30
N ASP A 79 8.80 -5.07 -12.02
CA ASP A 79 9.12 -6.14 -11.08
C ASP A 79 7.94 -7.09 -10.97
N LEU A 80 6.73 -6.56 -10.77
CA LEU A 80 5.51 -7.36 -10.71
C LEU A 80 5.23 -8.11 -12.01
N ALA A 81 5.44 -7.47 -13.16
CA ALA A 81 5.26 -8.11 -14.47
C ALA A 81 6.22 -9.29 -14.64
N ASN A 82 7.48 -9.13 -14.24
CA ASN A 82 8.49 -10.17 -14.29
C ASN A 82 8.13 -11.35 -13.37
N MET A 83 7.76 -11.08 -12.12
CA MET A 83 7.42 -12.11 -11.13
C MET A 83 6.14 -12.88 -11.50
N LEU A 84 5.15 -12.20 -12.07
CA LEU A 84 3.89 -12.80 -12.51
C LEU A 84 4.00 -13.44 -13.91
N HIS A 85 5.14 -13.31 -14.59
CA HIS A 85 5.36 -13.77 -15.97
C HIS A 85 4.31 -13.23 -16.94
N VAL A 86 3.92 -11.98 -16.78
CA VAL A 86 2.96 -11.28 -17.64
C VAL A 86 3.60 -10.12 -18.35
N HIS A 87 3.07 -9.81 -19.53
CA HIS A 87 3.54 -8.65 -20.28
C HIS A 87 3.23 -7.36 -19.51
N PRO A 88 4.15 -6.37 -19.42
CA PRO A 88 3.96 -5.13 -18.66
C PRO A 88 2.65 -4.38 -18.99
N LEU A 89 2.19 -4.42 -20.26
CA LEU A 89 0.91 -3.83 -20.64
C LEU A 89 -0.31 -4.49 -19.96
N ARG A 90 -0.22 -5.77 -19.61
CA ARG A 90 -1.27 -6.44 -18.85
C ARG A 90 -1.32 -5.99 -17.40
N MET A 91 -0.17 -5.58 -16.84
CA MET A 91 -0.12 -5.02 -15.50
C MET A 91 -0.96 -3.74 -15.36
N MET A 92 -1.12 -2.98 -16.44
CA MET A 92 -1.99 -1.79 -16.42
C MET A 92 -3.46 -2.14 -16.13
N GLN A 93 -3.90 -3.36 -16.47
CA GLN A 93 -5.25 -3.85 -16.14
C GLN A 93 -5.39 -4.26 -14.67
N MET A 94 -4.27 -4.45 -13.98
CA MET A 94 -4.23 -4.83 -12.55
C MET A 94 -4.07 -3.61 -11.63
N THR A 95 -4.06 -2.40 -12.21
CA THR A 95 -3.92 -1.15 -11.44
C THR A 95 -5.06 -0.97 -10.43
N ASP A 96 -6.27 -1.40 -10.78
CA ASP A 96 -7.42 -1.32 -9.88
C ASP A 96 -7.25 -2.23 -8.65
N ASP A 97 -6.66 -3.42 -8.83
CA ASP A 97 -6.37 -4.34 -7.73
C ASP A 97 -5.29 -3.78 -6.79
N LEU A 98 -4.24 -3.18 -7.35
CA LEU A 98 -3.21 -2.48 -6.58
C LEU A 98 -3.81 -1.30 -5.80
N HIS A 99 -4.68 -0.54 -6.44
CA HIS A 99 -5.37 0.57 -5.80
C HIS A 99 -6.31 0.11 -4.67
N GLN A 100 -6.98 -1.02 -4.85
CA GLN A 100 -7.80 -1.62 -3.80
C GLN A 100 -6.93 -2.08 -2.62
N LEU A 101 -5.80 -2.74 -2.86
CA LEU A 101 -4.85 -3.12 -1.80
C LEU A 101 -4.32 -1.90 -1.04
N GLU A 102 -4.07 -0.79 -1.73
CA GLU A 102 -3.67 0.48 -1.14
C GLU A 102 -4.81 1.08 -0.30
N THR A 103 -6.04 1.09 -0.81
CA THR A 103 -7.23 1.59 -0.12
C THR A 103 -7.51 0.79 1.16
N ILE A 104 -7.40 -0.54 1.10
CA ILE A 104 -7.54 -1.42 2.25
C ILE A 104 -6.41 -1.19 3.27
N GLY A 105 -5.25 -0.77 2.81
CA GLY A 105 -4.11 -0.46 3.67
C GLY A 105 -3.05 -1.56 3.77
N TYR A 106 -3.12 -2.57 2.91
CA TYR A 106 -2.08 -3.60 2.86
C TYR A 106 -0.77 -3.10 2.25
N ILE A 107 -0.84 -2.17 1.28
CA ILE A 107 0.31 -1.59 0.61
C ILE A 107 0.25 -0.07 0.61
N ASN A 108 1.41 0.55 0.50
CA ASN A 108 1.56 1.99 0.31
C ASN A 108 2.29 2.26 -1.01
N ASN A 109 1.82 3.23 -1.76
CA ASN A 109 2.53 3.73 -2.93
C ASN A 109 3.68 4.63 -2.44
N ARG A 110 4.89 4.40 -2.94
CA ARG A 110 6.06 5.24 -2.71
C ARG A 110 6.58 5.82 -4.01
N ARG A 111 6.97 7.08 -3.96
CA ARG A 111 7.62 7.78 -5.06
C ARG A 111 9.03 8.17 -4.65
N SER A 112 9.98 7.97 -5.54
CA SER A 112 11.35 8.46 -5.40
C SER A 112 11.81 9.12 -6.69
N HIS A 113 13.00 9.71 -6.68
CA HIS A 113 13.61 10.26 -7.89
C HIS A 113 13.79 9.21 -9.01
N ASN A 114 13.85 7.94 -8.65
CA ASN A 114 14.08 6.83 -9.57
C ASN A 114 12.79 6.14 -10.06
N GLY A 115 11.61 6.63 -9.67
CA GLY A 115 10.35 6.04 -10.08
C GLY A 115 9.31 5.98 -8.94
N HIS A 116 8.29 5.17 -9.15
CA HIS A 116 7.26 4.90 -8.16
C HIS A 116 6.97 3.39 -8.11
N GLY A 117 6.54 2.93 -6.96
CA GLY A 117 6.17 1.53 -6.74
C GLY A 117 5.49 1.34 -5.39
N TRP A 118 5.36 0.11 -4.97
CA TRP A 118 4.62 -0.27 -3.78
C TRP A 118 5.51 -0.93 -2.74
N VAL A 119 5.17 -0.67 -1.48
CA VAL A 119 5.73 -1.37 -0.32
C VAL A 119 4.59 -1.88 0.54
N VAL A 120 4.79 -3.03 1.19
CA VAL A 120 3.81 -3.54 2.15
C VAL A 120 3.79 -2.64 3.37
N ALA A 121 2.59 -2.30 3.85
CA ALA A 121 2.43 -1.44 5.01
C ALA A 121 3.07 -2.08 6.26
N PRO A 122 3.83 -1.33 7.07
CA PRO A 122 4.49 -1.88 8.27
C PRO A 122 3.54 -2.57 9.24
N MET A 123 2.31 -2.07 9.37
CA MET A 123 1.28 -2.69 10.23
C MET A 123 0.82 -4.04 9.68
N ALA A 124 0.73 -4.20 8.35
CA ALA A 124 0.41 -5.47 7.73
C ALA A 124 1.55 -6.49 7.96
N ILE A 125 2.80 -6.07 7.79
CA ILE A 125 3.97 -6.91 8.08
C ILE A 125 3.97 -7.36 9.56
N ALA A 126 3.70 -6.44 10.48
CA ALA A 126 3.63 -6.73 11.91
C ALA A 126 2.50 -7.73 12.26
N ALA A 127 1.35 -7.64 11.59
CA ALA A 127 0.26 -8.59 11.74
C ALA A 127 0.64 -9.97 11.19
N PHE A 128 1.17 -10.04 9.98
CA PHE A 128 1.60 -11.30 9.35
C PHE A 128 2.70 -12.01 10.13
N SER A 129 3.63 -11.26 10.74
CA SER A 129 4.67 -11.82 11.61
C SER A 129 4.13 -12.51 12.86
N LYS A 130 2.91 -12.19 13.26
CA LYS A 130 2.19 -12.82 14.38
C LYS A 130 1.14 -13.82 13.91
N ASP A 131 1.14 -14.15 12.63
CA ASP A 131 0.11 -14.95 11.95
C ASP A 131 -1.32 -14.39 12.16
N GLN A 132 -1.44 -13.07 12.19
CA GLN A 132 -2.71 -12.36 12.31
C GLN A 132 -3.09 -11.73 10.99
N VAL A 133 -4.39 -11.72 10.71
CA VAL A 133 -4.94 -10.96 9.60
C VAL A 133 -4.88 -9.49 9.97
N PHE A 134 -4.47 -8.66 9.01
CA PHE A 134 -4.49 -7.22 9.19
C PHE A 134 -5.94 -6.74 9.31
N ASP A 135 -6.28 -6.21 10.47
CA ASP A 135 -7.62 -5.70 10.73
C ASP A 135 -7.74 -4.27 10.18
N VAL A 136 -8.42 -4.17 9.04
CA VAL A 136 -8.68 -2.89 8.36
C VAL A 136 -9.51 -1.94 9.23
N GLU A 137 -10.43 -2.49 10.03
CA GLU A 137 -11.25 -1.66 10.93
C GLU A 137 -10.39 -1.00 12.03
N SER A 138 -9.28 -1.63 12.43
CA SER A 138 -8.36 -1.08 13.43
C SER A 138 -7.62 0.19 12.98
N ILE A 139 -7.59 0.47 11.67
CA ILE A 139 -6.99 1.69 11.10
C ILE A 139 -8.03 2.77 10.78
N ARG A 140 -9.32 2.47 10.97
CA ARG A 140 -10.38 3.47 10.84
C ARG A 140 -10.41 4.34 12.06
N LEU A 141 -10.41 5.63 11.83
CA LEU A 141 -10.42 6.61 12.89
C LEU A 141 -11.82 6.78 13.45
N GLY A 142 -11.92 6.96 14.77
CA GLY A 142 -13.19 7.06 15.47
C GLY A 142 -13.89 8.41 15.30
N GLY A 143 -13.16 9.45 14.88
CA GLY A 143 -13.73 10.80 14.77
C GLY A 143 -12.89 11.79 13.98
N ASN A 144 -13.48 12.97 13.74
CA ASN A 144 -12.83 14.04 13.00
C ASN A 144 -11.57 14.58 13.69
N SER A 145 -11.54 14.63 15.04
CA SER A 145 -10.38 15.10 15.79
C SER A 145 -9.17 14.18 15.58
N GLU A 146 -9.37 12.88 15.68
CA GLU A 146 -8.34 11.87 15.46
C GLU A 146 -7.82 11.88 14.02
N PHE A 147 -8.71 12.13 13.05
CA PHE A 147 -8.34 12.32 11.66
C PHE A 147 -7.46 13.57 11.47
N LEU A 148 -7.80 14.70 12.10
CA LEU A 148 -7.02 15.93 12.03
C LEU A 148 -5.65 15.77 12.70
N GLU A 149 -5.57 15.08 13.84
CA GLU A 149 -4.31 14.76 14.52
C GLU A 149 -3.39 13.92 13.64
N GLN A 150 -3.92 12.85 13.02
CA GLN A 150 -3.12 12.03 12.09
C GLN A 150 -2.69 12.80 10.84
N ALA A 151 -3.55 13.61 10.27
CA ALA A 151 -3.20 14.44 9.13
C ALA A 151 -2.07 15.41 9.48
N LEU A 152 -2.14 16.01 10.67
CA LEU A 152 -1.10 16.92 11.17
C LEU A 152 0.22 16.21 11.43
N GLU A 153 0.17 15.00 12.02
CA GLU A 153 1.35 14.16 12.23
C GLU A 153 2.05 13.87 10.89
N CYS A 154 1.30 13.49 9.86
CA CYS A 154 1.84 13.29 8.50
C CYS A 154 2.50 14.55 7.94
N ILE A 155 1.91 15.73 8.17
CA ILE A 155 2.48 17.01 7.76
C ILE A 155 3.80 17.27 8.48
N ASN A 156 3.81 17.12 9.80
CA ASN A 156 4.98 17.37 10.64
C ASN A 156 6.12 16.39 10.34
N GLU A 157 5.81 15.12 10.10
CA GLU A 157 6.78 14.12 9.69
C GLU A 157 7.33 14.38 8.28
N GLY A 158 6.47 14.67 7.33
CA GLY A 158 6.88 15.00 5.96
C GLY A 158 7.71 16.28 5.86
N MET A 159 7.55 17.23 6.79
CA MET A 159 8.42 18.41 6.87
C MET A 159 9.78 18.13 7.50
N ARG A 160 9.93 17.03 8.26
CA ARG A 160 11.18 16.67 8.97
C ARG A 160 12.02 15.65 8.20
N HIS A 161 11.42 14.84 7.38
CA HIS A 161 12.08 13.76 6.65
C HIS A 161 12.01 14.01 5.15
N ASP A 162 12.92 13.38 4.43
CA ASP A 162 13.22 13.55 3.01
C ASP A 162 11.98 13.70 2.10
N PRO A 163 12.01 14.57 1.08
CA PRO A 163 10.89 14.93 0.23
C PRO A 163 10.35 13.83 -0.68
N ASP A 164 10.76 12.59 -0.51
CA ASP A 164 10.41 11.48 -1.40
C ASP A 164 8.97 10.95 -1.22
N ASP A 165 8.36 11.09 -0.04
CA ASP A 165 6.93 10.80 0.14
C ASP A 165 6.14 12.11 0.07
N SER A 166 5.31 12.26 -0.96
CA SER A 166 4.41 13.39 -1.05
C SER A 166 3.46 13.38 0.16
N ILE A 167 3.52 14.44 0.98
CA ILE A 167 2.60 14.64 2.11
C ILE A 167 1.14 14.53 1.64
N ALA A 168 0.86 15.02 0.42
CA ALA A 168 -0.44 14.94 -0.22
C ALA A 168 -0.90 13.49 -0.40
N ASP A 169 -0.02 12.61 -0.90
CA ASP A 169 -0.35 11.19 -1.10
C ASP A 169 -0.60 10.48 0.23
N ALA A 170 0.16 10.82 1.28
CA ALA A 170 -0.05 10.26 2.62
C ALA A 170 -1.43 10.66 3.20
N ILE A 171 -1.81 11.92 3.09
CA ILE A 171 -3.11 12.41 3.55
C ILE A 171 -4.25 11.86 2.71
N LEU A 172 -4.10 11.77 1.38
CA LEU A 172 -5.10 11.14 0.52
C LEU A 172 -5.35 9.68 0.92
N ARG A 173 -4.31 8.93 1.26
CA ARG A 173 -4.47 7.55 1.79
C ARG A 173 -5.30 7.52 3.08
N ILE A 174 -5.02 8.42 4.03
CA ILE A 174 -5.78 8.52 5.27
C ILE A 174 -7.24 8.89 4.96
N MET A 175 -7.48 9.84 4.06
CA MET A 175 -8.83 10.23 3.63
C MET A 175 -9.59 9.06 3.02
N MET A 176 -8.98 8.32 2.10
CA MET A 176 -9.63 7.19 1.43
C MET A 176 -10.04 6.07 2.39
N ARG A 177 -9.25 5.85 3.44
CA ARG A 177 -9.56 4.87 4.50
C ARG A 177 -10.68 5.32 5.43
N ASN A 178 -10.91 6.62 5.53
CA ASN A 178 -11.81 7.24 6.50
C ASN A 178 -12.97 8.00 5.86
N THR A 179 -13.48 7.52 4.73
CA THR A 179 -14.62 8.13 4.00
C THR A 179 -15.92 8.16 4.82
N HIS A 180 -16.01 7.36 5.87
CA HIS A 180 -17.13 7.36 6.82
C HIS A 180 -17.18 8.62 7.70
N LEU A 181 -16.07 9.34 7.84
CA LEU A 181 -15.99 10.54 8.67
C LEU A 181 -16.65 11.72 7.96
N PRO A 182 -17.48 12.53 8.69
CA PRO A 182 -18.15 13.69 8.12
C PRO A 182 -17.20 14.69 7.45
N ILE A 183 -16.03 14.94 8.04
CA ILE A 183 -15.03 15.85 7.46
C ILE A 183 -14.55 15.34 6.09
N VAL A 184 -14.24 14.07 5.95
CA VAL A 184 -13.77 13.48 4.70
C VAL A 184 -14.87 13.45 3.65
N SER A 185 -16.08 13.00 4.03
CA SER A 185 -17.22 12.94 3.11
C SER A 185 -17.65 14.33 2.60
N ASN A 186 -17.49 15.36 3.41
CA ASN A 186 -17.77 16.74 3.01
C ASN A 186 -16.69 17.29 2.08
N LEU A 187 -15.41 17.02 2.35
CA LEU A 187 -14.31 17.40 1.46
C LEU A 187 -14.46 16.77 0.07
N GLN A 188 -14.85 15.50 -0.01
CA GLN A 188 -15.07 14.80 -1.28
C GLN A 188 -16.23 15.37 -2.12
N ARG A 189 -17.16 16.10 -1.51
CA ARG A 189 -18.27 16.78 -2.22
C ARG A 189 -17.85 18.07 -2.88
N ILE A 190 -16.68 18.60 -2.55
CA ILE A 190 -16.20 19.84 -3.18
C ILE A 190 -15.68 19.48 -4.57
N PRO A 191 -16.26 20.04 -5.65
CA PRO A 191 -15.82 19.75 -7.02
C PRO A 191 -14.50 20.45 -7.31
N SER A 192 -13.41 19.84 -6.90
CA SER A 192 -12.05 20.37 -7.08
C SER A 192 -11.05 19.23 -7.30
N GLN A 193 -9.87 19.58 -7.74
CA GLN A 193 -8.78 18.61 -7.86
C GLN A 193 -8.28 18.16 -6.47
N PRO A 194 -7.72 16.94 -6.32
CA PRO A 194 -7.23 16.41 -5.05
C PRO A 194 -6.28 17.35 -4.31
N ASP A 195 -5.47 18.11 -5.03
CA ASP A 195 -4.54 19.10 -4.47
C ASP A 195 -5.25 20.24 -3.71
N MET A 196 -6.44 20.64 -4.16
CA MET A 196 -7.23 21.65 -3.46
C MET A 196 -7.88 21.11 -2.18
N TRP A 197 -8.28 19.84 -2.15
CA TRP A 197 -8.78 19.21 -0.91
C TRP A 197 -7.68 19.13 0.14
N PHE A 198 -6.48 18.78 -0.30
CA PHE A 198 -5.30 18.79 0.53
C PHE A 198 -5.02 20.18 1.11
N MET A 199 -5.03 21.22 0.28
CA MET A 199 -4.84 22.60 0.72
C MET A 199 -5.90 23.02 1.75
N LEU A 200 -7.18 22.72 1.50
CA LEU A 200 -8.27 23.04 2.41
C LEU A 200 -8.13 22.31 3.75
N LEU A 201 -7.78 21.02 3.70
CA LEU A 201 -7.54 20.23 4.90
C LEU A 201 -6.37 20.80 5.71
N MET A 202 -5.28 21.15 5.04
CA MET A 202 -4.12 21.78 5.64
C MET A 202 -4.47 23.10 6.32
N MET A 203 -5.19 23.98 5.62
CA MET A 203 -5.62 25.25 6.17
C MET A 203 -6.49 25.08 7.42
N VAL A 204 -7.44 24.13 7.39
CA VAL A 204 -8.28 23.82 8.54
C VAL A 204 -7.48 23.26 9.69
N THR A 205 -6.57 22.33 9.42
CA THR A 205 -5.75 21.67 10.46
C THR A 205 -4.85 22.67 11.16
N LEU A 206 -4.12 23.50 10.39
CA LEU A 206 -3.24 24.52 10.94
C LEU A 206 -4.00 25.65 11.67
N ALA A 207 -5.16 26.05 11.14
CA ALA A 207 -6.00 27.06 11.79
C ALA A 207 -6.57 26.54 13.13
N VAL A 208 -6.91 25.28 13.24
CA VAL A 208 -7.43 24.67 14.48
C VAL A 208 -6.32 24.51 15.53
N GLU A 209 -5.09 24.17 15.12
CA GLU A 209 -4.03 23.88 16.06
C GLU A 209 -3.29 25.11 16.58
N HIS A 210 -3.15 26.14 15.75
CA HIS A 210 -2.33 27.29 16.10
C HIS A 210 -3.13 28.55 16.43
N ASP A 211 -4.46 28.52 16.32
CA ASP A 211 -5.31 29.69 16.45
C ASP A 211 -4.85 30.86 15.54
N GLU A 212 -4.10 30.54 14.47
CA GLU A 212 -3.47 31.46 13.53
C GLU A 212 -3.96 31.23 12.10
N CYS A 213 -3.93 32.30 11.32
CA CYS A 213 -4.18 32.20 9.88
C CYS A 213 -2.99 31.57 9.18
N VAL A 214 -3.24 30.50 8.43
CA VAL A 214 -2.22 29.87 7.57
C VAL A 214 -1.78 30.87 6.50
N SER A 215 -0.50 31.13 6.40
CA SER A 215 0.02 32.00 5.37
C SER A 215 0.09 31.30 4.00
N SER A 216 -0.08 32.07 2.91
CA SER A 216 0.11 31.55 1.55
C SER A 216 1.52 30.93 1.36
N ARG A 217 2.49 31.40 2.14
CA ARG A 217 3.87 30.92 2.10
C ARG A 217 4.05 29.52 2.71
N ASP A 218 3.26 29.19 3.74
CA ASP A 218 3.25 27.85 4.33
C ASP A 218 2.58 26.86 3.37
N ILE A 219 1.53 27.28 2.70
CA ILE A 219 0.85 26.50 1.66
C ILE A 219 1.80 26.25 0.48
N GLU A 220 2.47 27.27 -0.04
CA GLU A 220 3.46 27.13 -1.11
C GLU A 220 4.60 26.20 -0.73
N ARG A 221 5.09 26.26 0.51
CA ARG A 221 6.17 25.43 1.01
C ARG A 221 5.77 23.95 1.07
N MET A 222 4.52 23.67 1.39
CA MET A 222 3.98 22.32 1.45
C MET A 222 3.64 21.74 0.07
N LEU A 223 3.16 22.58 -0.86
CA LEU A 223 2.90 22.19 -2.24
C LEU A 223 4.20 22.05 -3.04
N SER A 224 5.21 22.88 -2.78
CA SER A 224 6.49 22.82 -3.49
C SER A 224 7.33 21.60 -3.10
N SER A 225 7.15 21.02 -1.92
CA SER A 225 7.76 19.74 -1.57
C SER A 225 7.17 18.56 -2.37
N GLY A 226 5.97 18.70 -2.94
CA GLY A 226 5.29 17.69 -3.78
C GLY A 226 5.27 17.98 -5.29
N GLN A 227 5.66 19.17 -5.73
CA GLN A 227 5.56 19.61 -7.13
C GLN A 227 6.85 20.17 -7.70
N VAL A 228 8.00 19.72 -7.31
CA VAL A 228 9.23 20.10 -8.01
C VAL A 228 9.56 19.05 -9.07
N ARG A 229 9.05 19.31 -10.21
CA ARG A 229 9.55 19.21 -11.59
C ARG A 229 8.60 18.46 -12.51
N GLN A 230 7.82 19.25 -13.19
CA GLN A 230 7.56 18.97 -14.62
C GLN A 230 8.79 19.32 -15.42
#